data_ebca03a993a82bad84ff88ed4591ee41
#
_entry.id   ebca03a993a82bad84ff88ed4591ee41
#
_cell.length_a   1.000
_cell.length_b   1.000
_cell.length_c   1.000
_cell.angle_alpha   90.00
_cell.angle_beta   90.00
_cell.angle_gamma   90.00
#
_symmetry.space_group_name_H-M   'P 1'
#
loop_
_entity.id
_entity.type
_entity.pdbx_description
1 polymer ?
#
loop_
_entity_poly.entity_id
_entity_poly.type
_entity_poly.pdbx_seq_one_letter_code
_entity_poly.pdbx_strand_id
1 'polypeptide(L)' 'MLKENLVMLRNIQGYSQEEVAEKVGISRQAYAKWESGATIPDIEKCSRLAKMYGISIDSLIK' A
#
# COMPACT_ATOMS: atom_id res chain seq x y z
N MET A 1 10.13 5.93 -3.34
CA MET A 1 10.29 4.88 -2.32
C MET A 1 8.92 4.31 -1.96
N LEU A 2 8.87 3.13 -1.40
CA LEU A 2 7.60 2.42 -1.17
C LEU A 2 6.61 3.21 -0.32
N LYS A 3 7.02 3.70 0.84
CA LYS A 3 6.07 4.37 1.74
C LYS A 3 5.48 5.64 1.12
N GLU A 4 6.29 6.40 0.41
CA GLU A 4 5.81 7.60 -0.27
C GLU A 4 4.86 7.24 -1.40
N ASN A 5 5.16 6.16 -2.13
CA ASN A 5 4.31 5.69 -3.21
C ASN A 5 2.95 5.24 -2.68
N LEU A 6 2.93 4.57 -1.53
CA LEU A 6 1.68 4.12 -0.92
C LEU A 6 0.78 5.31 -0.59
N VAL A 7 1.33 6.34 0.02
CA VAL A 7 0.55 7.55 0.34
C VAL A 7 0.04 8.22 -0.92
N MET A 8 0.91 8.38 -1.91
CA MET A 8 0.56 9.05 -3.17
C MET A 8 -0.55 8.31 -3.90
N LEU A 9 -0.39 7.00 -4.08
CA LEU A 9 -1.37 6.19 -4.81
C LEU A 9 -2.71 6.17 -4.10
N ARG A 10 -2.68 6.03 -2.77
CA ARG A 10 -3.91 6.04 -1.99
C ARG A 10 -4.65 7.37 -2.14
N ASN A 11 -3.93 8.47 -2.06
CA ASN A 11 -4.54 9.81 -2.18
C ASN A 11 -5.08 10.05 -3.58
N ILE A 12 -4.36 9.60 -4.62
CA ILE A 12 -4.83 9.75 -6.01
C ILE A 12 -6.18 9.05 -6.19
N GLN A 13 -6.32 7.85 -5.60
CA GLN A 13 -7.56 7.08 -5.72
C GLN A 13 -8.65 7.55 -4.75
N GLY A 14 -8.31 8.42 -3.81
CA GLY A 14 -9.27 8.90 -2.83
C GLY A 14 -9.62 7.90 -1.74
N TYR A 15 -8.77 6.89 -1.52
CA TYR A 15 -9.00 5.89 -0.48
C TYR A 15 -8.52 6.38 0.89
N SER A 16 -9.22 5.94 1.95
CA SER A 16 -8.72 6.07 3.31
C SER A 16 -7.73 4.93 3.60
N GLN A 17 -6.95 5.07 4.67
CA GLN A 17 -6.08 3.98 5.11
C GLN A 17 -6.89 2.72 5.42
N GLU A 18 -8.05 2.88 6.05
CA GLU A 18 -8.92 1.76 6.38
C GLU A 18 -9.42 1.04 5.13
N GLU A 19 -9.78 1.79 4.09
CA GLU A 19 -10.25 1.20 2.84
C GLU A 19 -9.16 0.36 2.17
N VAL A 20 -7.94 0.87 2.12
CA VAL A 20 -6.83 0.13 1.52
C VAL A 20 -6.51 -1.10 2.36
N ALA A 21 -6.47 -0.96 3.69
CA ALA A 21 -6.23 -2.09 4.59
C ALA A 21 -7.24 -3.20 4.37
N GLU A 22 -8.52 -2.85 4.24
CA GLU A 22 -9.58 -3.82 3.98
C GLU A 22 -9.38 -4.52 2.64
N LYS A 23 -9.04 -3.77 1.59
CA LYS A 23 -8.81 -4.34 0.27
C LYS A 23 -7.63 -5.31 0.24
N VAL A 24 -6.61 -5.05 1.05
CA VAL A 24 -5.42 -5.90 1.13
C VAL A 24 -5.60 -7.04 2.13
N GLY A 25 -6.56 -6.92 3.04
CA GLY A 25 -6.87 -7.96 4.01
C GLY A 25 -6.05 -7.86 5.29
N ILE A 26 -5.72 -6.65 5.73
CA ILE A 26 -4.97 -6.41 6.97
C ILE A 26 -5.70 -5.37 7.81
N SER A 27 -5.25 -5.17 9.04
CA SER A 27 -5.81 -4.13 9.90
C SER A 27 -5.33 -2.75 9.46
N ARG A 28 -6.09 -1.71 9.81
CA ARG A 28 -5.67 -0.34 9.53
C ARG A 28 -4.35 -0.01 10.23
N GLN A 29 -4.15 -0.50 11.45
CA GLN A 29 -2.92 -0.27 12.19
C GLN A 29 -1.71 -0.86 11.47
N ALA A 30 -1.85 -2.07 10.93
CA ALA A 30 -0.78 -2.71 10.17
C ALA A 30 -0.46 -1.91 8.90
N TYR A 31 -1.50 -1.47 8.19
CA TYR A 31 -1.30 -0.66 6.99
C TYR A 31 -0.63 0.68 7.30
N ALA A 32 -1.06 1.34 8.39
CA ALA A 32 -0.49 2.63 8.77
C ALA A 32 1.03 2.53 9.01
N LYS A 33 1.50 1.39 9.53
CA LYS A 33 2.93 1.16 9.72
C LYS A 33 3.68 1.10 8.40
N TRP A 34 3.04 0.63 7.33
CA TRP A 34 3.65 0.65 6.01
C TRP A 34 3.84 2.08 5.51
N GLU A 35 2.86 2.95 5.71
CA GLU A 35 2.96 4.35 5.29
C GLU A 35 3.95 5.15 6.13
N SER A 36 4.13 4.79 7.39
CA SER A 36 5.12 5.44 8.26
C SER A 36 6.53 4.92 8.04
N GLY A 37 6.68 3.78 7.38
CA GLY A 37 7.97 3.14 7.19
C GLY A 37 8.40 2.26 8.35
N ALA A 38 7.55 2.08 9.37
CA ALA A 38 7.87 1.23 10.51
C ALA A 38 8.00 -0.25 10.12
N THR A 39 7.16 -0.68 9.17
CA THR A 39 7.23 -2.04 8.61
C THR A 39 7.07 -1.93 7.10
N ILE A 40 7.40 -3.02 6.40
CA ILE A 40 7.19 -3.11 4.96
C ILE A 40 6.30 -4.31 4.64
N PRO A 41 5.48 -4.24 3.59
CA PRO A 41 4.66 -5.38 3.19
C PRO A 41 5.54 -6.48 2.58
N ASP A 42 5.13 -7.73 2.78
CA ASP A 42 5.80 -8.86 2.12
C ASP A 42 5.46 -8.86 0.62
N ILE A 43 6.09 -9.79 -0.13
CA ILE A 43 5.94 -9.81 -1.59
C ILE A 43 4.49 -10.06 -2.01
N GLU A 44 3.76 -10.90 -1.28
CA GLU A 44 2.37 -11.18 -1.59
C GLU A 44 1.50 -9.93 -1.45
N LYS A 45 1.71 -9.18 -0.38
CA LYS A 45 0.97 -7.94 -0.14
C LYS A 45 1.35 -6.86 -1.15
N CYS A 46 2.64 -6.79 -1.50
CA CYS A 46 3.09 -5.89 -2.56
C CYS A 46 2.41 -6.21 -3.88
N SER A 47 2.28 -7.49 -4.19
CA SER A 47 1.59 -7.93 -5.41
C SER A 47 0.13 -7.50 -5.41
N ARG A 48 -0.56 -7.65 -4.28
CA ARG A 48 -1.96 -7.22 -4.14
C ARG A 48 -2.11 -5.71 -4.33
N LEU A 49 -1.21 -4.94 -3.71
CA LEU A 49 -1.22 -3.48 -3.84
C LEU A 49 -0.98 -3.06 -5.28
N ALA A 50 0.01 -3.66 -5.93
CA ALA A 50 0.33 -3.34 -7.31
C ALA A 50 -0.84 -3.63 -8.24
N LYS A 51 -1.49 -4.79 -8.06
CA LYS A 51 -2.67 -5.16 -8.84
C LYS A 51 -3.81 -4.19 -8.61
N MET A 52 -4.04 -3.81 -7.37
CA MET A 52 -5.12 -2.90 -7.01
C MET A 52 -4.94 -1.55 -7.69
N TYR A 53 -3.71 -1.06 -7.76
CA TYR A 53 -3.42 0.23 -8.39
C TYR A 53 -3.11 0.13 -9.88
N GLY A 54 -3.06 -1.08 -10.43
CA GLY A 54 -2.80 -1.26 -11.87
C GLY A 54 -1.37 -0.93 -12.28
N ILE A 55 -0.40 -1.15 -11.41
CA ILE A 55 1.01 -0.88 -11.68
C ILE A 55 1.84 -2.14 -11.41
N SER A 56 3.12 -2.11 -11.82
CA SER A 56 4.03 -3.20 -11.52
C SER A 56 4.51 -3.10 -10.07
N ILE A 57 4.96 -4.23 -9.52
CA ILE A 57 5.58 -4.25 -8.18
C ILE A 57 6.79 -3.31 -8.18
N ASP A 58 7.57 -3.33 -9.25
CA ASP A 58 8.75 -2.48 -9.40
C ASP A 58 8.39 -1.00 -9.27
N SER A 59 7.32 -0.59 -9.94
CA SER A 59 6.84 0.79 -9.83
C SER A 59 6.35 1.12 -8.42
N LEU A 60 5.77 0.15 -7.74
CA LEU A 60 5.28 0.37 -6.38
C LEU A 60 6.42 0.64 -5.41
N ILE A 61 7.51 -0.11 -5.49
CA ILE A 61 8.58 -0.06 -4.49
C ILE A 61 9.67 0.96 -4.79
N LYS A 62 9.73 1.47 -6.00
CA LYS A 62 10.67 2.52 -6.38
C LYS A 62 10.14 3.90 -6.08
#